data_8b8f37008ffe22addb355d072f1b457a
#
_entry.id   8b8f37008ffe22addb355d072f1b457a
#
_cell.length_a   1.000
_cell.length_b   1.000
_cell.length_c   1.000
_cell.angle_alpha   90.00
_cell.angle_beta   90.00
_cell.angle_gamma   90.00
#
_symmetry.space_group_name_H-M   'P 1'
#
loop_
_entity.id
_entity.type
_entity.pdbx_description
1 polymer ?
#
loop_
_entity_poly.entity_id
_entity_poly.type
_entity_poly.pdbx_seq_one_letter_code
_entity_poly.pdbx_strand_id
1 'polypeptide(L)'
;CIRDRRHVTKTLEIKVPAGTIDGQKMRVTGKGGPGYNGGPNGNLYITINIIEEGRFKVEGRDVYQTVPLADFEAVLGAEVVVPTLSGGKISVKIPAGAKAGQKIRIGGKGFPNKKGPAGDMYLLISIVVPPAPSDEVKELYQKIAEASKFNPRENL
;
A
#
# COMPACT_ATOMS: atom_id res chain seq x y z
N CYS A 1 -1.40 15.92 -52.01
CA CYS A 1 -2.58 15.86 -51.14
C CYS A 1 -2.15 15.99 -49.68
N ILE A 2 -2.24 17.20 -49.14
CA ILE A 2 -1.98 17.46 -47.71
C ILE A 2 -3.19 16.94 -46.95
N ARG A 3 -3.05 15.79 -46.27
CA ARG A 3 -4.07 15.31 -45.34
C ARG A 3 -4.01 16.19 -44.09
N ASP A 4 -5.00 17.04 -43.96
CA ASP A 4 -5.28 17.80 -42.74
C ASP A 4 -5.55 16.81 -41.61
N ARG A 5 -4.56 16.63 -40.73
CA ARG A 5 -4.71 15.84 -39.50
C ARG A 5 -5.39 16.71 -38.45
N ARG A 6 -6.70 16.77 -38.52
CA ARG A 6 -7.49 17.39 -37.43
C ARG A 6 -7.32 16.55 -36.17
N HIS A 7 -6.62 17.10 -35.19
CA HIS A 7 -6.60 16.54 -33.87
C HIS A 7 -7.99 16.72 -33.20
N VAL A 8 -8.78 15.67 -33.23
CA VAL A 8 -10.08 15.67 -32.54
C VAL A 8 -9.86 15.10 -31.16
N THR A 9 -10.04 15.93 -30.11
CA THR A 9 -10.04 15.51 -28.73
C THR A 9 -11.39 14.89 -28.41
N LYS A 10 -11.44 13.62 -28.01
CA LYS A 10 -12.63 12.93 -27.54
C LYS A 10 -12.45 12.57 -26.08
N THR A 11 -13.41 12.95 -25.26
CA THR A 11 -13.48 12.50 -23.86
C THR A 11 -14.18 11.15 -23.83
N LEU A 12 -13.53 10.17 -23.18
CA LEU A 12 -14.02 8.82 -23.04
C LEU A 12 -14.10 8.48 -21.56
N GLU A 13 -15.28 8.15 -21.10
CA GLU A 13 -15.51 7.66 -19.75
C GLU A 13 -15.27 6.14 -19.71
N ILE A 14 -14.38 5.70 -18.84
CA ILE A 14 -13.99 4.30 -18.74
C ILE A 14 -14.17 3.84 -17.30
N LYS A 15 -14.89 2.75 -17.13
CA LYS A 15 -15.04 2.11 -15.83
C LYS A 15 -13.90 1.12 -15.61
N VAL A 16 -12.99 1.44 -14.68
CA VAL A 16 -11.93 0.52 -14.25
C VAL A 16 -12.54 -0.49 -13.27
N PRO A 17 -12.48 -1.80 -13.58
CA PRO A 17 -13.05 -2.80 -12.70
C PRO A 17 -12.19 -3.00 -11.44
N ALA A 18 -12.84 -3.29 -10.31
CA ALA A 18 -12.13 -3.66 -9.09
C ALA A 18 -11.25 -4.90 -9.31
N GLY A 19 -10.05 -4.89 -8.70
CA GLY A 19 -9.07 -5.97 -8.88
C GLY A 19 -8.21 -5.85 -10.15
N THR A 20 -8.20 -4.68 -10.79
CA THR A 20 -7.25 -4.36 -11.86
C THR A 20 -5.85 -4.26 -11.26
N ILE A 21 -4.89 -4.93 -11.88
CA ILE A 21 -3.48 -4.91 -11.47
C ILE A 21 -2.66 -3.98 -12.36
N ASP A 22 -1.49 -3.59 -11.85
CA ASP A 22 -0.56 -2.76 -12.61
C ASP A 22 -0.14 -3.41 -13.93
N GLY A 23 0.01 -2.62 -14.99
CA GLY A 23 0.35 -3.09 -16.34
C GLY A 23 -0.79 -3.78 -17.09
N GLN A 24 -1.98 -3.93 -16.49
CA GLN A 24 -3.11 -4.59 -17.14
C GLN A 24 -3.61 -3.77 -18.32
N LYS A 25 -3.80 -4.45 -19.47
CA LYS A 25 -4.36 -3.86 -20.68
C LYS A 25 -5.88 -4.05 -20.73
N MET A 26 -6.59 -2.96 -20.97
CA MET A 26 -8.03 -2.96 -21.23
C MET A 26 -8.28 -2.65 -22.69
N ARG A 27 -9.15 -3.43 -23.33
CA ARG A 27 -9.61 -3.17 -24.70
C ARG A 27 -10.97 -2.50 -24.68
N VAL A 28 -11.06 -1.34 -25.31
CA VAL A 28 -12.34 -0.64 -25.54
C VAL A 28 -12.69 -0.75 -27.00
N THR A 29 -13.70 -1.54 -27.30
CA THR A 29 -14.10 -1.86 -28.67
C THR A 29 -14.69 -0.64 -29.38
N GLY A 30 -14.27 -0.40 -30.63
CA GLY A 30 -14.79 0.64 -31.49
C GLY A 30 -14.43 2.08 -31.08
N LYS A 31 -13.49 2.26 -30.14
CA LYS A 31 -13.02 3.57 -29.65
C LYS A 31 -11.60 3.92 -30.13
N GLY A 32 -11.02 3.12 -30.99
CA GLY A 32 -9.75 3.39 -31.67
C GLY A 32 -9.91 4.34 -32.86
N GLY A 33 -8.89 4.38 -33.71
CA GLY A 33 -8.88 5.21 -34.90
C GLY A 33 -9.96 4.83 -35.91
N PRO A 34 -10.32 5.75 -36.84
CA PRO A 34 -11.32 5.46 -37.85
C PRO A 34 -10.86 4.32 -38.78
N GLY A 35 -11.81 3.49 -39.16
CA GLY A 35 -11.56 2.39 -40.10
C GLY A 35 -11.24 2.92 -41.52
N TYR A 36 -10.58 2.09 -42.32
CA TYR A 36 -10.27 2.40 -43.69
C TYR A 36 -11.52 2.32 -44.56
N ASN A 37 -11.71 3.24 -45.51
CA ASN A 37 -12.87 3.28 -46.43
C ASN A 37 -14.26 3.20 -45.78
N GLY A 38 -14.47 3.89 -44.66
CA GLY A 38 -15.77 3.89 -43.99
C GLY A 38 -16.05 2.62 -43.15
N GLY A 39 -15.03 1.79 -42.96
CA GLY A 39 -15.12 0.63 -42.07
C GLY A 39 -15.28 1.01 -40.60
N PRO A 40 -15.61 0.04 -39.75
CA PRO A 40 -15.79 0.30 -38.31
C PRO A 40 -14.49 0.76 -37.66
N ASN A 41 -14.63 1.58 -36.63
CA ASN A 41 -13.48 2.07 -35.86
C ASN A 41 -12.71 0.89 -35.23
N GLY A 42 -11.40 1.05 -35.14
CA GLY A 42 -10.53 0.12 -34.45
C GLY A 42 -10.81 0.08 -32.93
N ASN A 43 -10.06 -0.74 -32.24
CA ASN A 43 -10.13 -0.84 -30.78
C ASN A 43 -9.11 0.10 -30.13
N LEU A 44 -9.45 0.64 -28.98
CA LEU A 44 -8.54 1.36 -28.11
C LEU A 44 -8.00 0.42 -27.05
N TYR A 45 -6.69 0.37 -26.90
CA TYR A 45 -6.01 -0.38 -25.84
C TYR A 45 -5.46 0.61 -24.82
N ILE A 46 -5.84 0.40 -23.57
CA ILE A 46 -5.44 1.25 -22.44
C ILE A 46 -4.62 0.38 -21.50
N THR A 47 -3.43 0.85 -21.18
CA THR A 47 -2.61 0.23 -20.13
C THR A 47 -2.86 0.97 -18.84
N ILE A 48 -3.22 0.22 -17.80
CA ILE A 48 -3.45 0.76 -16.44
C ILE A 48 -2.11 0.75 -15.72
N ASN A 49 -1.68 1.92 -15.28
CA ASN A 49 -0.53 2.05 -14.38
C ASN A 49 -1.05 2.45 -13.01
N ILE A 50 -0.72 1.64 -11.99
CA ILE A 50 -1.08 1.95 -10.61
C ILE A 50 0.02 2.80 -10.02
N ILE A 51 -0.32 4.03 -9.65
CA ILE A 51 0.58 4.92 -8.93
C ILE A 51 0.46 4.59 -7.44
N GLU A 52 1.58 4.23 -6.84
CA GLU A 52 1.65 4.02 -5.40
C GLU A 52 1.65 5.40 -4.71
N GLU A 53 0.55 5.76 -4.07
CA GLU A 53 0.48 6.97 -3.27
C GLU A 53 0.58 6.64 -1.77
N GLY A 54 1.63 7.20 -1.14
CA GLY A 54 1.76 7.33 0.30
C GLY A 54 2.05 6.03 1.05
N ARG A 55 1.05 5.49 1.75
CA ARG A 55 1.23 4.48 2.80
C ARG A 55 1.30 3.05 2.30
N PHE A 56 0.76 2.77 1.13
CA PHE A 56 0.61 1.42 0.61
C PHE A 56 1.58 1.16 -0.53
N LYS A 57 2.35 0.11 -0.40
CA LYS A 57 3.16 -0.44 -1.47
C LYS A 57 2.51 -1.74 -1.97
N VAL A 58 2.41 -1.91 -3.28
CA VAL A 58 1.71 -3.02 -3.88
C VAL A 58 2.70 -3.96 -4.56
N GLU A 59 2.63 -5.23 -4.23
CA GLU A 59 3.38 -6.28 -4.91
C GLU A 59 2.40 -7.37 -5.36
N GLY A 60 2.10 -7.37 -6.67
CA GLY A 60 1.10 -8.28 -7.23
C GLY A 60 -0.30 -7.99 -6.68
N ARG A 61 -0.79 -8.82 -5.77
CA ARG A 61 -2.07 -8.64 -5.07
C ARG A 61 -1.90 -8.36 -3.60
N ASP A 62 -0.69 -8.45 -3.10
CA ASP A 62 -0.37 -8.18 -1.71
C ASP A 62 -0.05 -6.70 -1.52
N VAL A 63 -0.39 -6.20 -0.36
CA VAL A 63 -0.23 -4.80 0.00
C VAL A 63 0.63 -4.70 1.24
N TYR A 64 1.61 -3.84 1.19
CA TYR A 64 2.52 -3.58 2.30
C TYR A 64 2.26 -2.18 2.85
N GLN A 65 2.18 -2.08 4.16
CA GLN A 65 2.03 -0.83 4.88
C GLN A 65 3.00 -0.78 6.05
N THR A 66 3.74 0.32 6.17
CA THR A 66 4.59 0.55 7.34
C THR A 66 3.76 1.10 8.49
N VAL A 67 3.85 0.45 9.65
CA VAL A 67 3.17 0.88 10.89
C VAL A 67 4.22 1.35 11.88
N PRO A 68 4.27 2.67 12.18
CA PRO A 68 5.13 3.17 13.22
C PRO A 68 4.59 2.77 14.60
N LEU A 69 5.45 2.22 15.44
CA LEU A 69 5.18 1.93 16.84
C LEU A 69 6.18 2.70 17.71
N ALA A 70 5.72 3.18 18.84
CA ALA A 70 6.64 3.65 19.87
C ALA A 70 7.43 2.46 20.45
N ASP A 71 8.62 2.70 20.96
CA ASP A 71 9.47 1.67 21.55
C ASP A 71 8.78 0.93 22.69
N PHE A 72 8.07 1.65 23.56
CA PHE A 72 7.31 1.05 24.65
C PHE A 72 6.10 0.22 24.16
N GLU A 73 5.46 0.59 23.05
CA GLU A 73 4.39 -0.20 22.42
C GLU A 73 4.92 -1.50 21.85
N ALA A 74 6.13 -1.48 21.30
CA ALA A 74 6.78 -2.68 20.79
C ALA A 74 7.15 -3.66 21.91
N VAL A 75 7.54 -3.16 23.07
CA VAL A 75 7.89 -3.99 24.24
C VAL A 75 6.67 -4.56 24.93
N LEU A 76 5.67 -3.73 25.18
CA LEU A 76 4.48 -4.09 25.97
C LEU A 76 3.39 -4.76 25.13
N GLY A 77 3.44 -4.58 23.82
CA GLY A 77 2.34 -4.88 22.92
C GLY A 77 1.34 -3.73 22.87
N ALA A 78 0.65 -3.61 21.75
CA ALA A 78 -0.34 -2.57 21.54
C ALA A 78 -1.45 -3.05 20.60
N GLU A 79 -2.58 -2.35 20.65
CA GLU A 79 -3.63 -2.47 19.67
C GLU A 79 -3.63 -1.21 18.80
N VAL A 80 -3.37 -1.38 17.52
CA VAL A 80 -3.24 -0.26 16.57
C VAL A 80 -4.34 -0.33 15.53
N VAL A 81 -4.87 0.84 15.18
CA VAL A 81 -5.88 0.96 14.13
C VAL A 81 -5.18 1.38 12.85
N VAL A 82 -5.29 0.54 11.83
CA VAL A 82 -4.65 0.77 10.53
C VAL A 82 -5.69 0.92 9.42
N PRO A 83 -5.48 1.81 8.46
CA PRO A 83 -6.35 1.96 7.31
C PRO A 83 -6.20 0.75 6.37
N THR A 84 -7.27 0.45 5.65
CA THR A 84 -7.30 -0.58 4.60
C THR A 84 -7.46 0.06 3.23
N LEU A 85 -7.13 -0.67 2.16
CA LEU A 85 -7.33 -0.21 0.78
C LEU A 85 -8.78 0.14 0.44
N SER A 86 -9.72 -0.51 1.09
CA SER A 86 -11.16 -0.24 0.89
C SER A 86 -11.65 1.06 1.55
N GLY A 87 -10.76 1.82 2.19
CA GLY A 87 -11.10 3.06 2.91
C GLY A 87 -11.60 2.85 4.34
N GLY A 88 -11.74 1.60 4.78
CA GLY A 88 -12.05 1.26 6.17
C GLY A 88 -10.83 1.29 7.08
N LYS A 89 -11.08 1.03 8.35
CA LYS A 89 -10.03 0.86 9.38
C LYS A 89 -10.21 -0.48 10.06
N ILE A 90 -9.12 -1.12 10.42
CA ILE A 90 -9.12 -2.36 11.19
C ILE A 90 -8.23 -2.20 12.41
N SER A 91 -8.64 -2.81 13.51
CA SER A 91 -7.81 -2.91 14.71
C SER A 91 -6.94 -4.16 14.61
N VAL A 92 -5.66 -3.99 14.86
CA VAL A 92 -4.67 -5.07 14.80
C VAL A 92 -3.92 -5.12 16.12
N LYS A 93 -3.91 -6.29 16.73
CA LYS A 93 -3.17 -6.53 17.96
C LYS A 93 -1.72 -6.86 17.65
N ILE A 94 -0.82 -6.02 18.11
CA ILE A 94 0.62 -6.21 18.02
C ILE A 94 1.08 -6.97 19.26
N PRO A 95 1.73 -8.14 19.12
CA PRO A 95 2.22 -8.89 20.26
C PRO A 95 3.36 -8.14 20.97
N ALA A 96 3.50 -8.36 22.27
CA ALA A 96 4.64 -7.87 23.05
C ALA A 96 5.95 -8.42 22.49
N GLY A 97 7.01 -7.61 22.48
CA GLY A 97 8.30 -7.99 21.92
C GLY A 97 8.37 -7.91 20.39
N ALA A 98 7.52 -7.10 19.76
CA ALA A 98 7.59 -6.84 18.33
C ALA A 98 8.94 -6.24 17.93
N LYS A 99 9.50 -6.73 16.83
CA LYS A 99 10.81 -6.30 16.32
C LYS A 99 10.65 -5.33 15.14
N ALA A 100 11.60 -4.42 15.00
CA ALA A 100 11.68 -3.58 13.80
C ALA A 100 11.84 -4.45 12.55
N GLY A 101 11.10 -4.13 11.49
CA GLY A 101 11.07 -4.90 10.25
C GLY A 101 10.23 -6.18 10.31
N GLN A 102 9.62 -6.49 11.44
CA GLN A 102 8.70 -7.63 11.54
C GLN A 102 7.47 -7.41 10.65
N LYS A 103 7.08 -8.47 9.94
CA LYS A 103 5.88 -8.49 9.10
C LYS A 103 4.71 -9.15 9.83
N ILE A 104 3.58 -8.46 9.87
CA ILE A 104 2.32 -9.01 10.39
C ILE A 104 1.36 -9.16 9.21
N ARG A 105 0.95 -10.39 8.93
CA ARG A 105 0.02 -10.71 7.85
C ARG A 105 -1.41 -10.53 8.29
N ILE A 106 -2.19 -9.85 7.46
CA ILE A 106 -3.65 -9.74 7.61
C ILE A 106 -4.29 -10.31 6.36
N GLY A 107 -4.87 -11.48 6.49
CA GLY A 107 -5.45 -12.22 5.38
C GLY A 107 -6.63 -11.50 4.73
N GLY A 108 -6.69 -11.52 3.40
CA GLY A 108 -7.82 -11.02 2.62
C GLY A 108 -8.01 -9.49 2.62
N LYS A 109 -7.02 -8.72 3.06
CA LYS A 109 -7.05 -7.24 3.08
C LYS A 109 -6.15 -6.58 2.03
N GLY A 110 -5.59 -7.39 1.12
CA GLY A 110 -4.87 -6.93 -0.05
C GLY A 110 -5.78 -6.52 -1.21
N PHE A 111 -5.26 -6.57 -2.42
CA PHE A 111 -6.04 -6.25 -3.62
C PHE A 111 -7.16 -7.25 -3.88
N PRO A 112 -8.36 -6.77 -4.21
CA PRO A 112 -9.47 -7.63 -4.55
C PRO A 112 -9.17 -8.45 -5.82
N ASN A 113 -9.70 -9.67 -5.87
CA ASN A 113 -9.57 -10.56 -7.02
C ASN A 113 -10.95 -10.93 -7.56
N LYS A 114 -11.13 -10.79 -8.87
CA LYS A 114 -12.41 -11.13 -9.52
C LYS A 114 -12.68 -12.64 -9.58
N LYS A 115 -11.63 -13.45 -9.58
CA LYS A 115 -11.70 -14.90 -9.82
C LYS A 115 -11.22 -15.75 -8.65
N GLY A 116 -11.01 -15.14 -7.48
CA GLY A 116 -10.47 -15.86 -6.33
C GLY A 116 -10.40 -14.96 -5.09
N PRO A 117 -9.78 -15.44 -4.01
CA PRO A 117 -9.63 -14.65 -2.79
C PRO A 117 -8.81 -13.39 -3.04
N ALA A 118 -9.10 -12.33 -2.30
CA ALA A 118 -8.28 -11.13 -2.28
C ALA A 118 -6.84 -11.47 -1.81
N GLY A 119 -5.89 -10.64 -2.18
CA GLY A 119 -4.53 -10.72 -1.64
C GLY A 119 -4.49 -10.40 -0.15
N ASP A 120 -3.31 -10.43 0.42
CA ASP A 120 -3.09 -10.17 1.84
C ASP A 120 -2.52 -8.77 2.06
N MET A 121 -2.71 -8.24 3.25
CA MET A 121 -2.04 -7.03 3.68
C MET A 121 -0.95 -7.39 4.69
N TYR A 122 0.24 -6.85 4.49
CA TYR A 122 1.37 -7.02 5.38
C TYR A 122 1.70 -5.69 6.06
N LEU A 123 1.72 -5.71 7.38
CA LEU A 123 2.16 -4.59 8.19
C LEU A 123 3.64 -4.75 8.50
N LEU A 124 4.44 -3.77 8.11
CA LEU A 124 5.86 -3.70 8.43
C LEU A 124 6.03 -2.84 9.68
N ILE A 125 6.54 -3.42 10.75
CA ILE A 125 6.76 -2.71 12.00
C ILE A 125 7.97 -1.81 11.88
N SER A 126 7.77 -0.52 12.15
CA SER A 126 8.82 0.48 12.28
C SER A 126 8.81 1.02 13.71
N ILE A 127 9.92 0.91 14.42
CA ILE A 127 10.02 1.41 15.78
C ILE A 127 10.50 2.86 15.76
N VAL A 128 9.74 3.73 16.38
CA VAL A 128 10.00 5.17 16.44
C VAL A 128 10.25 5.58 17.90
N VAL A 129 11.31 6.32 18.11
CA VAL A 129 11.64 6.89 19.41
C VAL A 129 11.00 8.28 19.54
N PRO A 130 10.44 8.66 20.71
CA PRO A 130 9.88 9.99 20.91
C PRO A 130 10.90 11.09 20.61
N PRO A 131 10.57 12.08 19.76
CA PRO A 131 11.55 13.08 19.29
C PRO A 131 11.98 14.10 20.36
N ALA A 132 11.15 14.39 21.34
CA ALA A 132 11.43 15.36 22.41
C ALA A 132 10.75 14.94 23.71
N PRO A 133 11.29 13.94 24.43
CA PRO A 133 10.68 13.49 25.67
C PRO A 133 10.78 14.56 26.76
N SER A 134 9.74 14.65 27.59
CA SER A 134 9.75 15.47 28.82
C SER A 134 10.80 14.95 29.81
N ASP A 135 11.15 15.79 30.81
CA ASP A 135 12.14 15.38 31.82
C ASP A 135 11.66 14.13 32.60
N GLU A 136 10.38 14.04 32.91
CA GLU A 136 9.77 12.86 33.52
C GLU A 136 9.96 11.60 32.66
N VAL A 137 9.73 11.71 31.37
CA VAL A 137 9.93 10.59 30.43
C VAL A 137 11.40 10.20 30.34
N LYS A 138 12.32 11.17 30.34
CA LYS A 138 13.76 10.89 30.36
C LYS A 138 14.20 10.13 31.60
N GLU A 139 13.67 10.49 32.77
CA GLU A 139 13.94 9.78 34.01
C GLU A 139 13.45 8.33 33.98
N LEU A 140 12.26 8.09 33.40
CA LEU A 140 11.73 6.75 33.20
C LEU A 140 12.60 5.93 32.25
N TYR A 141 13.06 6.52 31.15
CA TYR A 141 14.00 5.85 30.23
C TYR A 141 15.34 5.54 30.88
N GLN A 142 15.84 6.42 31.76
CA GLN A 142 17.07 6.17 32.50
C GLN A 142 16.90 4.97 33.45
N LYS A 143 15.79 4.88 34.16
CA LYS A 143 15.46 3.71 34.98
C LYS A 143 15.35 2.44 34.16
N ILE A 144 14.76 2.51 32.96
CA ILE A 144 14.71 1.37 32.03
C ILE A 144 16.12 0.97 31.61
N ALA A 145 16.98 1.91 31.27
CA ALA A 145 18.36 1.64 30.87
C ALA A 145 19.18 0.97 32.00
N GLU A 146 18.99 1.39 33.22
CA GLU A 146 19.62 0.80 34.39
C GLU A 146 19.09 -0.61 34.72
N ALA A 147 17.79 -0.81 34.57
CA ALA A 147 17.13 -2.11 34.83
C ALA A 147 17.36 -3.11 33.69
N SER A 148 17.41 -2.62 32.46
CA SER A 148 17.62 -3.43 31.26
C SER A 148 19.11 -3.71 31.10
N LYS A 149 19.52 -4.95 31.24
CA LYS A 149 20.89 -5.39 30.93
C LYS A 149 21.11 -5.64 29.43
N PHE A 150 20.20 -5.13 28.59
CA PHE A 150 20.22 -5.36 27.15
C PHE A 150 21.30 -4.53 26.46
N ASN A 151 22.21 -5.20 25.78
CA ASN A 151 23.21 -4.57 24.94
C ASN A 151 22.98 -4.95 23.46
N PRO A 152 22.46 -4.03 22.61
CA PRO A 152 22.20 -4.34 21.22
C PRO A 152 23.47 -4.54 20.38
N ARG A 153 24.65 -4.27 20.93
CA ARG A 153 25.96 -4.35 20.28
C ARG A 153 26.83 -5.50 20.81
N GLU A 154 26.24 -6.45 21.49
CA GLU A 154 26.98 -7.57 22.10
C GLU A 154 27.75 -8.42 21.09
N ASN A 155 27.30 -8.43 19.84
CA ASN A 155 27.88 -9.22 18.73
C ASN A 155 28.58 -8.35 17.65
N LEU A 156 28.96 -7.10 17.96
CA LEU A 156 29.74 -6.27 17.06
C LEU A 156 31.26 -6.56 17.15
#